data_6859c3f33057be62ce80a403c3575d56
#
_entry.id   6859c3f33057be62ce80a403c3575d56
#
_cell.length_a   1.000
_cell.length_b   1.000
_cell.length_c   1.000
_cell.angle_alpha   90.00
_cell.angle_beta   90.00
_cell.angle_gamma   90.00
#
_symmetry.space_group_name_H-M   'P 1'
#
loop_
_entity.id
_entity.type
_entity.pdbx_description
1 polymer ?
#
loop_
_entity_poly.entity_id
_entity_poly.type
_entity_poly.pdbx_seq_one_letter_code
_entity_poly.pdbx_strand_id
1 'polypeptide(L)' 'DLVVDGKVMYKNLEKIGKNYDWLQKQTRKFGIQPEEALIVTIDGDNNFILGKFIQQKN' A
#
# COMPACT_ATOMS: atom_id res chain seq x y z
N ASP A 1 -0.34 7.52 -5.95
CA ASP A 1 0.23 6.75 -4.83
C ASP A 1 -0.86 6.35 -3.85
N LEU A 2 -0.74 5.16 -3.30
CA LEU A 2 -1.71 4.67 -2.32
C LEU A 2 -1.21 4.84 -0.89
N VAL A 3 0.11 4.82 -0.69
CA VAL A 3 0.74 5.08 0.60
C VAL A 3 2.00 5.89 0.35
N VAL A 4 2.18 6.93 1.18
CA VAL A 4 3.37 7.77 1.15
C VAL A 4 3.83 7.96 2.59
N ASP A 5 5.06 7.55 2.87
CA ASP A 5 5.66 7.64 4.22
C ASP A 5 4.75 7.04 5.31
N GLY A 6 4.15 5.90 5.01
CA GLY A 6 3.28 5.22 5.96
C GLY A 6 1.89 5.82 6.09
N LYS A 7 1.59 6.85 5.30
CA LYS A 7 0.27 7.49 5.34
C LYS A 7 -0.58 6.97 4.20
N VAL A 8 -1.72 6.40 4.55
CA VAL A 8 -2.63 5.82 3.55
C VAL A 8 -3.41 6.94 2.87
N MET A 9 -3.40 6.91 1.55
CA MET A 9 -4.10 7.88 0.72
C MET A 9 -5.51 7.36 0.42
N TYR A 10 -6.43 7.56 1.37
CA TYR A 10 -7.78 6.99 1.27
C TYR A 10 -8.54 7.45 0.04
N LYS A 11 -8.37 8.71 -0.36
CA LYS A 11 -9.04 9.23 -1.54
C LYS A 11 -8.57 8.53 -2.81
N ASN A 12 -7.28 8.18 -2.85
CA ASN A 12 -6.74 7.47 -4.00
C ASN A 12 -7.25 6.03 -4.05
N LEU A 13 -7.41 5.40 -2.89
CA LEU A 13 -8.03 4.07 -2.83
C LEU A 13 -9.46 4.12 -3.36
N GLU A 14 -10.20 5.13 -2.96
CA GLU A 14 -11.57 5.35 -3.44
C GLU A 14 -11.64 5.45 -4.96
N LYS A 15 -10.70 6.19 -5.52
CA LYS A 15 -10.67 6.44 -6.96
C LYS A 15 -10.54 5.14 -7.77
N ILE A 16 -9.88 4.14 -7.21
CA ILE A 16 -9.69 2.86 -7.90
C ILE A 16 -10.67 1.81 -7.42
N GLY A 17 -11.67 2.20 -6.60
CA GLY A 17 -12.70 1.28 -6.12
C GLY A 17 -12.21 0.29 -5.09
N LYS A 18 -11.16 0.64 -4.36
CA LYS A 18 -10.58 -0.22 -3.32
C LYS A 18 -10.72 0.44 -1.96
N ASN A 19 -10.37 -0.33 -0.91
CA ASN A 19 -10.44 0.16 0.45
C ASN A 19 -9.23 -0.32 1.25
N TYR A 20 -9.20 0.05 2.53
CA TYR A 20 -8.09 -0.31 3.41
C TYR A 20 -7.93 -1.83 3.54
N ASP A 21 -9.03 -2.58 3.60
CA ASP A 21 -8.96 -4.04 3.69
C ASP A 21 -8.23 -4.64 2.50
N TRP A 22 -8.53 -4.13 1.31
CA TRP A 22 -7.82 -4.57 0.10
C TRP A 22 -6.33 -4.26 0.20
N LEU A 23 -6.01 -3.03 0.62
CA LEU A 23 -4.61 -2.59 0.75
C LEU A 23 -3.87 -3.47 1.76
N GLN A 24 -4.50 -3.73 2.90
CA GLN A 24 -3.91 -4.57 3.94
C GLN A 24 -3.64 -5.98 3.42
N LYS A 25 -4.54 -6.54 2.64
CA LYS A 25 -4.34 -7.86 2.05
C LYS A 25 -3.14 -7.88 1.12
N GLN A 26 -2.94 -6.80 0.37
CA GLN A 26 -1.82 -6.71 -0.54
C GLN A 26 -0.50 -6.62 0.21
N THR A 27 -0.43 -5.74 1.21
CA THR A 27 0.81 -5.58 1.99
C THR A 27 1.12 -6.81 2.82
N ARG A 28 0.10 -7.54 3.27
CA ARG A 28 0.29 -8.76 4.05
C ARG A 28 1.06 -9.82 3.27
N LYS A 29 0.94 -9.83 1.95
CA LYS A 29 1.71 -10.75 1.11
C LYS A 29 3.21 -10.54 1.26
N PHE A 30 3.61 -9.35 1.69
CA PHE A 30 5.00 -8.98 1.94
C PHE A 30 5.35 -8.99 3.42
N GLY A 31 4.40 -9.41 4.27
CA GLY A 31 4.63 -9.50 5.70
C GLY A 31 4.63 -8.16 6.42
N ILE A 32 3.99 -7.15 5.85
CA ILE A 32 3.95 -5.81 6.46
C ILE A 32 2.52 -5.28 6.52
N GLN A 33 2.34 -4.23 7.34
CA GLN A 33 1.10 -3.48 7.38
C GLN A 33 1.21 -2.28 6.41
N PRO A 34 0.10 -1.72 5.94
CA PRO A 34 0.16 -0.54 5.06
C PRO A 34 0.96 0.61 5.65
N GLU A 35 0.87 0.80 6.96
CA GLU A 35 1.57 1.89 7.64
C GLU A 35 3.08 1.71 7.70
N GLU A 36 3.55 0.50 7.41
CA GLU A 36 4.99 0.21 7.34
C GLU A 36 5.57 0.48 5.96
N ALA A 37 4.70 0.70 4.98
CA ALA A 37 5.14 0.97 3.61
C ALA A 37 5.55 2.44 3.48
N LEU A 38 6.67 2.69 2.82
CA LEU A 38 7.11 4.04 2.53
C LEU A 38 6.46 4.55 1.24
N ILE A 39 6.41 3.70 0.22
CA ILE A 39 5.78 4.04 -1.05
C ILE A 39 5.00 2.82 -1.54
N VAL A 40 3.73 3.04 -1.82
CA VAL A 40 2.88 2.06 -2.51
C VAL A 40 2.17 2.78 -3.64
N THR A 41 2.19 2.20 -4.81
CA THR A 41 1.51 2.77 -5.97
C THR A 41 0.79 1.65 -6.73
N ILE A 42 0.21 2.01 -7.86
CA ILE A 42 -0.43 1.05 -8.77
C ILE A 42 0.03 1.35 -10.19
N ASP A 43 -0.03 0.33 -11.04
CA ASP A 43 0.27 0.52 -12.47
C ASP A 43 -1.00 0.94 -13.23
N GLY A 44 -0.89 1.03 -14.56
CA GLY A 44 -2.01 1.45 -15.40
C GLY A 44 -3.23 0.54 -15.34
N ASP A 45 -3.05 -0.70 -14.90
CA ASP A 45 -4.14 -1.68 -14.75
C ASP A 45 -4.61 -1.81 -13.30
N ASN A 46 -4.23 -0.86 -12.44
CA ASN A 46 -4.57 -0.84 -11.02
C ASN A 46 -3.98 -2.02 -10.24
N ASN A 47 -2.85 -2.56 -10.70
CA ASN A 47 -2.15 -3.60 -9.97
C ASN A 47 -1.26 -2.99 -8.89
N PHE A 48 -1.27 -3.61 -7.73
CA PHE A 48 -0.50 -3.16 -6.58
C PHE A 48 1.00 -3.22 -6.85
N ILE A 49 1.70 -2.14 -6.54
CA ILE A 49 3.16 -2.07 -6.63
C ILE A 49 3.71 -1.55 -5.31
N LEU A 50 4.48 -2.39 -4.63
CA LEU A 50 5.15 -2.00 -3.40
C LEU A 50 6.54 -1.47 -3.76
N GLY A 51 6.72 -0.16 -3.58
CA GLY A 51 7.98 0.48 -3.91
C GLY A 51 9.02 0.31 -2.83
N LYS A 52 8.76 0.80 -1.64
CA LYS A 52 9.67 0.70 -0.50
C LYS A 52 8.89 0.49 0.78
N PHE A 53 9.52 -0.17 1.74
CA PHE A 53 8.91 -0.40 3.04
C PHE A 53 9.98 -0.51 4.11
N ILE A 54 9.56 -0.34 5.36
CA ILE A 54 10.45 -0.44 6.50
C ILE A 54 10.68 -1.93 6.80
N GLN A 55 11.93 -2.36 6.76
CA GLN A 55 12.26 -3.72 7.14
C GLN A 55 12.35 -3.83 8.65
N GLN A 56 11.61 -4.81 9.16
CA GLN A 56 11.67 -5.11 10.59
C GLN A 56 12.90 -5.97 10.84
N LYS A 57 13.72 -5.55 11.81
CA LYS A 57 14.83 -6.38 12.28
C LYS A 57 14.54 -6.85 13.68
N ASN A 58 14.69 -8.10 13.86
CA ASN A 58 14.51 -8.70 15.20
C ASN A 58 15.85 -8.96 15.85
#